data_2f83bb0f00e73066a41debebd2669987
#
_entry.id   2f83bb0f00e73066a41debebd2669987
#
_cell.length_a   1.000
_cell.length_b   1.000
_cell.length_c   1.000
_cell.angle_alpha   90.00
_cell.angle_beta   90.00
_cell.angle_gamma   90.00
#
_symmetry.space_group_name_H-M   'P 1'
#
loop_
_entity.id
_entity.type
_entity.pdbx_description
1 polymer ?
#
loop_
_entity_poly.entity_id
_entity_poly.type
_entity_poly.pdbx_seq_one_letter_code
_entity_poly.pdbx_strand_id
1 'polypeptide(L)'
;MILWTSWFDIKDEERHNEILRSIEVNLENPYIKKVKLLCEIDFLYEHPKLESIPVKERPTYQTFLDMFDLNEINTIANSDIVFDYASTATINQIKPNNAYCITRYQLESDYKRPVSEWKGTFWQKLSGASQDAWVIYKPKNKIIADFYPGILGCENRFSLSMYHAGLVLWNLGPSIKTFHVHASLERNYPFSYHNQNFPGIRVPEYTGRFSWNKIPKVLYTRSISEKDETKIYKRWYLLL
;
A
#
# COMPACT_ATOMS: atom_id res chain seq x y z
N MET A 1 11.75 -5.42 6.82
CA MET A 1 11.06 -4.15 6.48
C MET A 1 10.27 -3.62 7.66
N ILE A 2 9.93 -2.32 7.66
CA ILE A 2 8.95 -1.70 8.57
C ILE A 2 7.61 -1.64 7.84
N LEU A 3 6.56 -2.19 8.43
CA LEU A 3 5.19 -2.12 7.91
C LEU A 3 4.45 -0.98 8.62
N TRP A 4 3.86 -0.09 7.85
CA TRP A 4 3.02 1.02 8.29
C TRP A 4 1.59 0.78 7.87
N THR A 5 0.67 0.89 8.79
CA THR A 5 -0.76 0.80 8.54
C THR A 5 -1.54 1.67 9.53
N SER A 6 -2.87 1.67 9.49
CA SER A 6 -3.71 2.49 10.36
C SER A 6 -4.69 1.66 11.18
N TRP A 7 -5.08 2.21 12.34
CA TRP A 7 -6.13 1.71 13.19
C TRP A 7 -7.12 2.84 13.48
N PHE A 8 -8.41 2.57 13.33
CA PHE A 8 -9.49 3.55 13.41
C PHE A 8 -10.74 2.94 14.00
N ASP A 9 -11.78 3.73 14.26
CA ASP A 9 -13.03 3.26 14.83
C ASP A 9 -13.83 2.42 13.81
N ILE A 10 -13.91 1.11 14.08
CA ILE A 10 -14.58 0.12 13.23
C ILE A 10 -15.82 -0.37 13.98
N LYS A 11 -17.00 0.01 13.48
CA LYS A 11 -18.29 -0.29 14.11
C LYS A 11 -18.75 -1.72 13.88
N ASP A 12 -18.44 -2.28 12.72
CA ASP A 12 -18.77 -3.67 12.37
C ASP A 12 -17.78 -4.63 13.03
N GLU A 13 -18.30 -5.56 13.82
CA GLU A 13 -17.49 -6.52 14.59
C GLU A 13 -16.70 -7.47 13.69
N GLU A 14 -17.30 -7.95 12.59
CA GLU A 14 -16.59 -8.84 11.67
C GLU A 14 -15.44 -8.10 10.99
N ARG A 15 -15.69 -6.84 10.55
CA ARG A 15 -14.65 -5.99 9.97
C ARG A 15 -13.54 -5.67 10.95
N HIS A 16 -13.88 -5.41 12.20
CA HIS A 16 -12.89 -5.22 13.26
C HIS A 16 -11.98 -6.45 13.40
N ASN A 17 -12.59 -7.65 13.46
CA ASN A 17 -11.86 -8.91 13.60
C ASN A 17 -10.96 -9.22 12.40
N GLU A 18 -11.40 -8.90 11.17
CA GLU A 18 -10.60 -9.02 9.95
C GLU A 18 -9.32 -8.16 10.02
N ILE A 19 -9.46 -6.90 10.41
CA ILE A 19 -8.32 -5.98 10.49
C ILE A 19 -7.39 -6.37 11.64
N LEU A 20 -7.94 -6.70 12.81
CA LEU A 20 -7.15 -7.19 13.95
C LEU A 20 -6.35 -8.43 13.54
N ARG A 21 -6.99 -9.41 12.90
CA ARG A 21 -6.32 -10.62 12.41
C ARG A 21 -5.21 -10.30 11.40
N SER A 22 -5.42 -9.33 10.53
CA SER A 22 -4.40 -8.90 9.58
C SER A 22 -3.16 -8.32 10.27
N ILE A 23 -3.36 -7.54 11.33
CA ILE A 23 -2.26 -6.98 12.14
C ILE A 23 -1.51 -8.11 12.86
N GLU A 24 -2.21 -9.03 13.53
CA GLU A 24 -1.62 -10.16 14.24
C GLU A 24 -0.73 -11.01 13.33
N VAL A 25 -1.25 -11.41 12.18
CA VAL A 25 -0.49 -12.24 11.23
C VAL A 25 0.75 -11.50 10.71
N ASN A 26 0.66 -10.22 10.46
CA ASN A 26 1.81 -9.43 10.05
C ASN A 26 2.86 -9.28 11.18
N LEU A 27 2.45 -9.24 12.44
CA LEU A 27 3.35 -9.25 13.61
C LEU A 27 4.12 -10.56 13.73
N GLU A 28 3.48 -11.69 13.40
CA GLU A 28 4.13 -12.99 13.38
C GLU A 28 5.10 -13.20 12.22
N ASN A 29 4.98 -12.41 11.13
CA ASN A 29 5.82 -12.56 9.94
C ASN A 29 7.30 -12.24 10.25
N PRO A 30 8.24 -13.21 10.09
CA PRO A 30 9.64 -13.03 10.47
C PRO A 30 10.39 -11.98 9.64
N TYR A 31 9.89 -11.64 8.45
CA TYR A 31 10.50 -10.65 7.54
C TYR A 31 10.01 -9.22 7.80
N ILE A 32 9.01 -9.05 8.66
CA ILE A 32 8.55 -7.75 9.15
C ILE A 32 9.29 -7.49 10.46
N LYS A 33 10.15 -6.46 10.46
CA LYS A 33 10.95 -6.04 11.62
C LYS A 33 10.12 -5.31 12.67
N LYS A 34 9.20 -4.46 12.20
CA LYS A 34 8.26 -3.68 13.01
C LYS A 34 6.96 -3.47 12.25
N VAL A 35 5.86 -3.40 12.99
CA VAL A 35 4.58 -2.87 12.54
C VAL A 35 4.36 -1.56 13.27
N LYS A 36 4.26 -0.47 12.54
CA LYS A 36 3.94 0.86 13.05
C LYS A 36 2.49 1.19 12.70
N LEU A 37 1.69 1.35 13.72
CA LEU A 37 0.25 1.50 13.62
C LEU A 37 -0.15 2.93 13.96
N LEU A 38 -0.63 3.69 12.97
CA LEU A 38 -1.17 5.02 13.19
C LEU A 38 -2.60 4.89 13.73
N CYS A 39 -2.81 5.29 14.98
CA CYS A 39 -4.02 5.02 15.74
C CYS A 39 -4.87 6.28 15.90
N GLU A 40 -6.06 6.32 15.27
CA GLU A 40 -7.09 7.36 15.51
C GLU A 40 -7.81 7.15 16.85
N ILE A 41 -7.82 5.90 17.33
CA ILE A 41 -8.31 5.48 18.66
C ILE A 41 -7.30 4.57 19.33
N ASP A 42 -7.39 4.37 20.63
CA ASP A 42 -6.47 3.52 21.37
C ASP A 42 -6.47 2.08 20.83
N PHE A 43 -5.27 1.53 20.69
CA PHE A 43 -5.04 0.13 20.32
C PHE A 43 -4.36 -0.59 21.47
N LEU A 44 -5.15 -1.39 22.18
CA LEU A 44 -4.73 -2.08 23.42
C LEU A 44 -4.19 -3.48 23.12
N TYR A 45 -3.13 -3.56 22.34
CA TYR A 45 -2.47 -4.82 22.00
C TYR A 45 -0.96 -4.67 22.19
N GLU A 46 -0.35 -5.61 22.90
CA GLU A 46 1.09 -5.58 23.16
C GLU A 46 1.82 -6.65 22.36
N HIS A 47 2.83 -6.24 21.61
CA HIS A 47 3.71 -7.15 20.90
C HIS A 47 5.09 -6.51 20.70
N PRO A 48 6.23 -7.25 20.82
CA PRO A 48 7.58 -6.67 20.70
C PRO A 48 7.89 -5.95 19.38
N LYS A 49 7.19 -6.31 18.31
CA LYS A 49 7.33 -5.66 17.00
C LYS A 49 6.34 -4.52 16.77
N LEU A 50 5.34 -4.34 17.64
CA LEU A 50 4.31 -3.34 17.48
C LEU A 50 4.75 -2.00 18.08
N GLU A 51 4.48 -0.92 17.34
CA GLU A 51 4.61 0.45 17.80
C GLU A 51 3.32 1.20 17.45
N SER A 52 2.48 1.45 18.44
CA SER A 52 1.25 2.24 18.31
C SER A 52 1.57 3.72 18.40
N ILE A 53 1.17 4.49 17.42
CA ILE A 53 1.44 5.93 17.30
C ILE A 53 0.10 6.65 17.24
N PRO A 54 -0.30 7.39 18.30
CA PRO A 54 -1.56 8.11 18.30
C PRO A 54 -1.53 9.25 17.27
N VAL A 55 -2.62 9.40 16.52
CA VAL A 55 -2.83 10.49 15.59
C VAL A 55 -4.15 11.19 15.91
N LYS A 56 -4.22 12.50 15.66
CA LYS A 56 -5.42 13.31 16.01
C LYS A 56 -6.55 13.15 14.99
N GLU A 57 -6.20 12.79 13.77
CA GLU A 57 -7.11 12.68 12.64
C GLU A 57 -6.65 11.57 11.71
N ARG A 58 -7.51 11.17 10.78
CA ARG A 58 -7.20 10.14 9.78
C ARG A 58 -5.90 10.47 9.07
N PRO A 59 -4.93 9.53 9.03
CA PRO A 59 -3.65 9.78 8.38
C PRO A 59 -3.78 9.86 6.86
N THR A 60 -3.09 10.83 6.25
CA THR A 60 -2.86 10.87 4.80
C THR A 60 -1.64 10.02 4.44
N TYR A 61 -1.40 9.76 3.15
CA TYR A 61 -0.14 9.14 2.74
C TYR A 61 1.06 9.99 3.18
N GLN A 62 0.92 11.33 3.21
CA GLN A 62 1.99 12.21 3.67
C GLN A 62 2.32 11.97 5.15
N THR A 63 1.32 11.72 5.99
CA THR A 63 1.52 11.41 7.41
C THR A 63 2.44 10.21 7.60
N PHE A 64 2.24 9.14 6.82
CA PHE A 64 3.13 7.97 6.83
C PHE A 64 4.54 8.32 6.34
N LEU A 65 4.64 9.02 5.20
CA LEU A 65 5.90 9.35 4.55
C LEU A 65 6.81 10.23 5.42
N ASP A 66 6.23 11.18 6.15
CA ASP A 66 6.98 12.09 7.02
C ASP A 66 7.55 11.37 8.26
N MET A 67 7.05 10.18 8.59
CA MET A 67 7.53 9.33 9.70
C MET A 67 8.51 8.23 9.26
N PHE A 68 8.81 8.10 7.96
CA PHE A 68 9.69 7.04 7.47
C PHE A 68 11.12 7.16 8.00
N ASP A 69 11.68 6.02 8.41
CA ASP A 69 13.13 5.89 8.52
C ASP A 69 13.71 5.61 7.12
N LEU A 70 14.33 6.61 6.51
CA LEU A 70 14.87 6.52 5.16
C LEU A 70 16.04 5.52 5.02
N ASN A 71 16.58 5.01 6.12
CA ASN A 71 17.60 3.95 6.10
C ASN A 71 17.00 2.55 6.06
N GLU A 72 15.71 2.43 6.32
CA GLU A 72 14.97 1.17 6.35
C GLU A 72 14.10 1.01 5.09
N ILE A 73 13.72 -0.22 4.79
CA ILE A 73 12.67 -0.51 3.82
C ILE A 73 11.34 -0.23 4.48
N ASN A 74 10.61 0.77 3.99
CA ASN A 74 9.29 1.14 4.51
C ASN A 74 8.20 0.61 3.58
N THR A 75 7.13 0.12 4.17
CA THR A 75 5.97 -0.41 3.44
C THR A 75 4.70 0.20 4.02
N ILE A 76 3.93 0.93 3.21
CA ILE A 76 2.57 1.33 3.56
C ILE A 76 1.63 0.25 3.03
N ALA A 77 0.69 -0.21 3.84
CA ALA A 77 -0.36 -1.12 3.38
C ALA A 77 -1.71 -0.74 3.99
N ASN A 78 -2.80 -1.08 3.27
CA ASN A 78 -4.13 -1.03 3.83
C ASN A 78 -4.22 -1.97 5.05
N SER A 79 -5.08 -1.65 6.01
CA SER A 79 -5.13 -2.34 7.31
C SER A 79 -5.55 -3.80 7.23
N ASP A 80 -6.21 -4.18 6.14
CA ASP A 80 -6.72 -5.51 5.84
C ASP A 80 -5.80 -6.34 4.92
N ILE A 81 -4.54 -5.92 4.79
CA ILE A 81 -3.54 -6.60 3.96
C ILE A 81 -2.58 -7.42 4.82
N VAL A 82 -2.45 -8.69 4.47
CA VAL A 82 -1.50 -9.63 5.08
C VAL A 82 -0.44 -10.03 4.06
N PHE A 83 0.81 -9.97 4.47
CA PHE A 83 1.95 -10.42 3.66
C PHE A 83 2.20 -11.92 3.88
N ASP A 84 2.19 -12.69 2.78
CA ASP A 84 2.61 -14.09 2.82
C ASP A 84 4.08 -14.21 3.22
N TYR A 85 4.38 -15.07 4.19
CA TYR A 85 5.72 -15.18 4.78
C TYR A 85 6.80 -15.52 3.75
N ALA A 86 6.53 -16.49 2.89
CA ALA A 86 7.51 -16.98 1.94
C ALA A 86 7.88 -15.91 0.90
N SER A 87 6.89 -15.16 0.41
CA SER A 87 7.11 -14.13 -0.60
C SER A 87 7.63 -12.81 -0.03
N THR A 88 7.37 -12.53 1.26
CA THR A 88 7.82 -11.29 1.93
C THR A 88 9.35 -11.16 1.95
N ALA A 89 10.09 -12.28 1.99
CA ALA A 89 11.55 -12.28 1.91
C ALA A 89 12.09 -11.56 0.65
N THR A 90 11.32 -11.59 -0.45
CA THR A 90 11.67 -10.94 -1.72
C THR A 90 11.74 -9.41 -1.59
N ILE A 91 11.01 -8.84 -0.64
CA ILE A 91 11.00 -7.38 -0.40
C ILE A 91 12.40 -6.88 -0.03
N ASN A 92 13.17 -7.68 0.71
CA ASN A 92 14.52 -7.30 1.12
C ASN A 92 15.51 -7.14 -0.05
N GLN A 93 15.12 -7.55 -1.26
CA GLN A 93 15.93 -7.38 -2.48
C GLN A 93 15.70 -6.04 -3.17
N ILE A 94 14.82 -5.18 -2.67
CA ILE A 94 14.56 -3.86 -3.24
C ILE A 94 15.83 -3.01 -3.25
N LYS A 95 16.09 -2.34 -4.36
CA LYS A 95 17.23 -1.42 -4.49
C LYS A 95 16.83 0.03 -4.16
N PRO A 96 17.79 0.87 -3.75
CA PRO A 96 17.53 2.29 -3.56
C PRO A 96 16.83 2.92 -4.76
N ASN A 97 15.99 3.91 -4.51
CA ASN A 97 15.19 4.64 -5.51
C ASN A 97 14.21 3.77 -6.30
N ASN A 98 13.75 2.67 -5.70
CA ASN A 98 12.69 1.83 -6.26
C ASN A 98 11.49 1.75 -5.32
N ALA A 99 10.33 1.49 -5.90
CA ALA A 99 9.14 1.14 -5.15
C ALA A 99 8.43 -0.07 -5.77
N TYR A 100 7.86 -0.92 -4.90
CA TYR A 100 6.96 -2.00 -5.30
C TYR A 100 5.53 -1.56 -5.02
N CYS A 101 4.71 -1.52 -6.06
CA CYS A 101 3.27 -1.30 -5.98
C CYS A 101 2.60 -2.67 -6.09
N ILE A 102 2.06 -3.20 -5.01
CA ILE A 102 1.69 -4.63 -4.93
C ILE A 102 0.17 -4.78 -5.10
N THR A 103 -0.24 -5.47 -6.16
CA THR A 103 -1.62 -5.92 -6.35
C THR A 103 -1.87 -7.16 -5.48
N ARG A 104 -3.00 -7.15 -4.79
CA ARG A 104 -3.39 -8.18 -3.82
C ARG A 104 -3.88 -9.49 -4.42
N TYR A 105 -3.94 -10.50 -3.58
CA TYR A 105 -4.77 -11.70 -3.73
C TYR A 105 -6.04 -11.53 -2.90
N GLN A 106 -7.20 -11.77 -3.50
CA GLN A 106 -8.44 -11.82 -2.73
C GLN A 106 -8.46 -13.13 -1.95
N LEU A 107 -8.57 -13.05 -0.62
CA LEU A 107 -8.67 -14.22 0.24
C LEU A 107 -10.01 -14.93 -0.01
N GLU A 108 -9.98 -16.23 -0.26
CA GLU A 108 -11.15 -17.08 -0.53
C GLU A 108 -11.44 -18.04 0.62
N SER A 109 -10.44 -18.29 1.46
CA SER A 109 -10.59 -19.12 2.65
C SER A 109 -11.00 -18.29 3.86
N ASP A 110 -11.57 -18.95 4.86
CA ASP A 110 -11.87 -18.33 6.13
C ASP A 110 -10.57 -17.77 6.77
N TYR A 111 -10.57 -16.46 7.06
CA TYR A 111 -9.41 -15.76 7.62
C TYR A 111 -9.08 -16.21 9.07
N LYS A 112 -10.00 -16.89 9.74
CA LYS A 112 -9.81 -17.46 11.09
C LYS A 112 -8.93 -18.70 11.08
N ARG A 113 -8.73 -19.33 9.90
CA ARG A 113 -7.84 -20.48 9.74
C ARG A 113 -6.36 -20.12 9.87
N PRO A 114 -5.49 -21.09 10.10
CA PRO A 114 -4.04 -20.89 9.98
C PRO A 114 -3.65 -20.33 8.62
N VAL A 115 -2.71 -19.40 8.59
CA VAL A 115 -2.25 -18.73 7.35
C VAL A 115 -1.73 -19.71 6.30
N SER A 116 -1.14 -20.83 6.74
CA SER A 116 -0.67 -21.92 5.86
C SER A 116 -1.79 -22.57 5.03
N GLU A 117 -3.04 -22.43 5.45
CA GLU A 117 -4.23 -22.94 4.78
C GLU A 117 -4.91 -21.89 3.87
N TRP A 118 -4.42 -20.66 3.92
CA TRP A 118 -5.04 -19.57 3.16
C TRP A 118 -4.88 -19.78 1.66
N LYS A 119 -6.01 -19.61 0.96
CA LYS A 119 -6.11 -19.66 -0.49
C LYS A 119 -6.65 -18.31 -0.98
N GLY A 120 -6.20 -17.88 -2.12
CA GLY A 120 -6.69 -16.65 -2.70
C GLY A 120 -6.39 -16.56 -4.20
N THR A 121 -7.24 -15.84 -4.90
CA THR A 121 -7.10 -15.58 -6.33
C THR A 121 -6.48 -14.20 -6.56
N PHE A 122 -5.48 -14.14 -7.43
CA PHE A 122 -4.82 -12.89 -7.80
C PHE A 122 -5.83 -11.93 -8.46
N TRP A 123 -5.85 -10.69 -7.99
CA TRP A 123 -6.83 -9.70 -8.42
C TRP A 123 -6.44 -9.05 -9.75
N GLN A 124 -6.76 -9.73 -10.87
CA GLN A 124 -6.39 -9.28 -12.22
C GLN A 124 -7.41 -8.34 -12.89
N LYS A 125 -8.61 -8.16 -12.32
CA LYS A 125 -9.74 -7.47 -13.00
C LYS A 125 -9.43 -6.06 -13.49
N LEU A 126 -8.47 -5.38 -12.85
CA LEU A 126 -8.07 -4.01 -13.19
C LEU A 126 -6.55 -3.90 -13.24
N SER A 127 -5.90 -4.61 -14.18
CA SER A 127 -4.44 -4.68 -14.31
C SER A 127 -3.73 -3.37 -13.92
N GLY A 128 -2.92 -3.43 -12.87
CA GLY A 128 -2.15 -2.30 -12.36
C GLY A 128 -2.94 -1.15 -11.72
N ALA A 129 -4.26 -1.27 -11.56
CA ALA A 129 -5.10 -0.20 -11.01
C ALA A 129 -5.52 -0.42 -9.55
N SER A 130 -5.30 -1.60 -8.98
CA SER A 130 -5.63 -1.92 -7.60
C SER A 130 -4.37 -2.37 -6.89
N GLN A 131 -3.78 -1.46 -6.15
CA GLN A 131 -2.62 -1.73 -5.29
C GLN A 131 -3.04 -1.45 -3.86
N ASP A 132 -2.63 -2.32 -2.96
CA ASP A 132 -3.02 -2.24 -1.55
C ASP A 132 -1.80 -2.21 -0.62
N ALA A 133 -0.60 -2.30 -1.19
CA ALA A 133 0.66 -2.14 -0.47
C ALA A 133 1.74 -1.51 -1.37
N TRP A 134 2.57 -0.66 -0.74
CA TRP A 134 3.66 0.07 -1.41
C TRP A 134 4.94 -0.03 -0.59
N VAL A 135 5.92 -0.72 -1.16
CA VAL A 135 7.25 -0.84 -0.57
C VAL A 135 8.14 0.25 -1.15
N ILE A 136 8.76 1.06 -0.32
CA ILE A 136 9.56 2.21 -0.72
C ILE A 136 10.93 2.11 -0.06
N TYR A 137 12.00 2.28 -0.85
CA TYR A 137 13.36 2.25 -0.31
C TYR A 137 14.22 3.38 -0.86
N LYS A 138 14.71 4.22 0.05
CA LYS A 138 15.65 5.33 -0.22
C LYS A 138 15.26 6.15 -1.45
N PRO A 139 14.11 6.83 -1.46
CA PRO A 139 13.75 7.73 -2.55
C PRO A 139 14.77 8.87 -2.63
N LYS A 140 15.15 9.29 -3.84
CA LYS A 140 16.08 10.41 -4.05
C LYS A 140 15.43 11.76 -3.78
N ASN A 141 14.14 11.88 -4.08
CA ASN A 141 13.39 13.10 -3.88
C ASN A 141 12.23 12.84 -2.90
N LYS A 142 11.77 13.91 -2.24
CA LYS A 142 10.60 13.84 -1.38
C LYS A 142 9.37 13.44 -2.21
N ILE A 143 8.60 12.48 -1.68
CA ILE A 143 7.30 12.10 -2.24
C ILE A 143 6.26 13.04 -1.62
N ILE A 144 5.44 13.67 -2.46
CA ILE A 144 4.35 14.55 -2.02
C ILE A 144 3.02 13.83 -2.24
N ALA A 145 2.32 13.51 -1.15
CA ALA A 145 1.11 12.69 -1.19
C ALA A 145 0.13 13.05 -0.06
N ASP A 146 -0.24 14.33 0.01
CA ASP A 146 -1.18 14.82 1.03
C ASP A 146 -2.63 14.57 0.60
N PHE A 147 -3.04 13.30 0.69
CA PHE A 147 -4.40 12.82 0.46
C PHE A 147 -4.60 11.47 1.16
N TYR A 148 -5.86 11.13 1.43
CA TYR A 148 -6.22 9.97 2.22
C TYR A 148 -6.11 8.65 1.45
N PRO A 149 -5.59 7.58 2.07
CA PRO A 149 -5.74 6.21 1.58
C PRO A 149 -7.22 5.75 1.66
N GLY A 150 -7.57 4.71 0.90
CA GLY A 150 -8.91 4.11 0.91
C GLY A 150 -9.99 4.93 0.20
N ILE A 151 -9.63 5.96 -0.58
CA ILE A 151 -10.52 6.68 -1.49
C ILE A 151 -10.29 6.15 -2.90
N LEU A 152 -11.35 5.93 -3.67
CA LEU A 152 -11.25 5.36 -5.02
C LEU A 152 -10.24 6.14 -5.89
N GLY A 153 -9.23 5.45 -6.42
CA GLY A 153 -8.17 6.01 -7.24
C GLY A 153 -7.00 6.59 -6.46
N CYS A 154 -7.01 6.57 -5.12
CA CYS A 154 -5.88 7.01 -4.31
C CYS A 154 -4.63 6.20 -4.61
N GLU A 155 -4.76 4.92 -4.93
CA GLU A 155 -3.67 4.01 -5.27
C GLU A 155 -2.90 4.49 -6.50
N ASN A 156 -3.66 4.83 -7.57
CA ASN A 156 -3.07 5.32 -8.81
C ASN A 156 -2.44 6.70 -8.63
N ARG A 157 -3.06 7.55 -7.80
CA ARG A 157 -2.53 8.86 -7.45
C ARG A 157 -1.25 8.75 -6.63
N PHE A 158 -1.19 7.82 -5.69
CA PHE A 158 0.02 7.60 -4.90
C PHE A 158 1.17 7.05 -5.77
N SER A 159 0.85 6.13 -6.69
CA SER A 159 1.82 5.68 -7.70
C SER A 159 2.34 6.84 -8.56
N LEU A 160 1.48 7.79 -8.95
CA LEU A 160 1.90 8.99 -9.67
C LEU A 160 2.82 9.87 -8.82
N SER A 161 2.51 10.08 -7.54
CA SER A 161 3.36 10.83 -6.61
C SER A 161 4.76 10.23 -6.48
N MET A 162 4.85 8.90 -6.37
CA MET A 162 6.12 8.18 -6.33
C MET A 162 6.89 8.29 -7.65
N TYR A 163 6.20 8.19 -8.79
CA TYR A 163 6.79 8.35 -10.11
C TYR A 163 7.36 9.76 -10.31
N HIS A 164 6.63 10.81 -9.89
CA HIS A 164 7.11 12.20 -9.94
C HIS A 164 8.30 12.45 -9.01
N ALA A 165 8.40 11.73 -7.90
CA ALA A 165 9.59 11.74 -7.06
C ALA A 165 10.80 11.01 -7.69
N GLY A 166 10.65 10.46 -8.89
CA GLY A 166 11.69 9.79 -9.65
C GLY A 166 11.95 8.35 -9.24
N LEU A 167 11.02 7.71 -8.51
CA LEU A 167 11.11 6.30 -8.18
C LEU A 167 10.83 5.42 -9.40
N VAL A 168 11.57 4.33 -9.51
CA VAL A 168 11.26 3.26 -10.47
C VAL A 168 10.22 2.34 -9.85
N LEU A 169 9.03 2.26 -10.48
CA LEU A 169 7.88 1.53 -9.94
C LEU A 169 7.78 0.14 -10.56
N TRP A 170 7.55 -0.86 -9.70
CA TRP A 170 7.34 -2.25 -10.08
C TRP A 170 6.07 -2.79 -9.43
N ASN A 171 5.23 -3.48 -10.18
CA ASN A 171 4.15 -4.26 -9.59
C ASN A 171 4.57 -5.73 -9.54
N LEU A 172 4.97 -6.17 -8.37
CA LEU A 172 5.43 -7.52 -8.10
C LEU A 172 4.35 -8.39 -7.44
N GLY A 173 3.07 -8.00 -7.54
CA GLY A 173 1.95 -8.77 -7.00
C GLY A 173 1.99 -10.27 -7.33
N PRO A 174 2.37 -10.71 -8.56
CA PRO A 174 2.53 -12.12 -8.87
C PRO A 174 3.66 -12.82 -8.09
N SER A 175 4.67 -12.08 -7.63
CA SER A 175 5.86 -12.62 -6.94
C SER A 175 5.83 -12.35 -5.44
N ILE A 176 5.18 -11.28 -5.00
CA ILE A 176 5.00 -10.90 -3.59
C ILE A 176 3.51 -11.02 -3.28
N LYS A 177 3.14 -12.16 -2.70
CA LYS A 177 1.74 -12.44 -2.39
C LYS A 177 1.31 -11.65 -1.16
N THR A 178 0.25 -10.86 -1.33
CA THR A 178 -0.47 -10.20 -0.24
C THR A 178 -1.93 -10.62 -0.28
N PHE A 179 -2.49 -10.99 0.87
CA PHE A 179 -3.89 -11.36 0.98
C PHE A 179 -4.71 -10.17 1.47
N HIS A 180 -5.81 -9.91 0.79
CA HIS A 180 -6.82 -8.95 1.23
C HIS A 180 -7.87 -9.68 2.06
N VAL A 181 -7.87 -9.42 3.35
CA VAL A 181 -8.78 -10.02 4.33
C VAL A 181 -10.03 -9.16 4.42
N HIS A 182 -11.03 -9.46 3.58
CA HIS A 182 -12.27 -8.69 3.49
C HIS A 182 -13.43 -9.62 3.10
N ALA A 183 -14.01 -10.29 4.09
CA ALA A 183 -15.20 -11.11 3.94
C ALA A 183 -16.47 -10.30 4.20
N SER A 184 -16.41 -9.31 5.10
CA SER A 184 -17.51 -8.39 5.38
C SER A 184 -17.86 -7.54 4.15
N LEU A 185 -19.11 -7.09 4.05
CA LEU A 185 -19.56 -6.16 2.99
C LEU A 185 -19.34 -4.69 3.36
N GLU A 186 -18.89 -4.43 4.58
CA GLU A 186 -18.72 -3.09 5.11
C GLU A 186 -17.55 -2.34 4.48
N ARG A 187 -17.80 -1.07 4.14
CA ARG A 187 -16.79 -0.14 3.62
C ARG A 187 -16.75 1.13 4.46
N ASN A 188 -15.55 1.50 4.88
CA ASN A 188 -15.33 2.61 5.80
C ASN A 188 -15.31 3.99 5.13
N TYR A 189 -15.75 4.11 3.88
CA TYR A 189 -15.81 5.39 3.17
C TYR A 189 -17.13 5.57 2.41
N PRO A 190 -17.69 6.79 2.39
CA PRO A 190 -18.94 7.06 1.67
C PRO A 190 -18.79 6.83 0.16
N PHE A 191 -19.81 6.26 -0.46
CA PHE A 191 -19.83 6.01 -1.91
C PHE A 191 -19.68 7.28 -2.76
N SER A 192 -19.98 8.46 -2.19
CA SER A 192 -19.81 9.78 -2.84
C SER A 192 -18.35 10.15 -3.17
N TYR A 193 -17.37 9.51 -2.53
CA TYR A 193 -15.95 9.69 -2.87
C TYR A 193 -15.53 8.99 -4.17
N HIS A 194 -16.38 8.12 -4.73
CA HIS A 194 -16.09 7.41 -5.98
C HIS A 194 -16.00 8.29 -7.23
N ASN A 195 -16.51 9.52 -7.18
CA ASN A 195 -16.57 10.44 -8.33
C ASN A 195 -15.37 11.39 -8.45
N GLN A 196 -14.34 11.23 -7.63
CA GLN A 196 -13.16 12.06 -7.74
C GLN A 196 -12.23 11.51 -8.83
N ASN A 197 -12.22 12.13 -9.99
CA ASN A 197 -11.26 11.87 -11.06
C ASN A 197 -9.87 12.36 -10.65
N PHE A 198 -9.16 11.59 -9.84
CA PHE A 198 -7.78 11.89 -9.54
C PHE A 198 -6.87 11.51 -10.73
N PRO A 199 -5.94 12.40 -11.10
CA PRO A 199 -4.86 12.01 -11.98
C PRO A 199 -4.03 10.90 -11.33
N GLY A 200 -3.65 9.90 -12.10
CA GLY A 200 -2.89 8.77 -11.57
C GLY A 200 -2.26 7.93 -12.68
N ILE A 201 -1.40 7.01 -12.29
CA ILE A 201 -0.82 6.03 -13.18
C ILE A 201 -1.15 4.62 -12.70
N ARG A 202 -1.25 3.69 -13.65
CA ARG A 202 -1.30 2.26 -13.39
C ARG A 202 0.10 1.68 -13.50
N VAL A 203 0.44 0.78 -12.60
CA VAL A 203 1.69 0.03 -12.63
C VAL A 203 1.34 -1.42 -12.98
N PRO A 204 1.43 -1.83 -14.27
CA PRO A 204 1.09 -3.17 -14.69
C PRO A 204 1.91 -4.23 -13.96
N GLU A 205 1.32 -5.39 -13.73
CA GLU A 205 1.98 -6.53 -13.11
C GLU A 205 3.18 -7.00 -13.94
N TYR A 206 4.28 -7.23 -13.28
CA TYR A 206 5.48 -7.79 -13.86
C TYR A 206 5.46 -9.33 -13.73
N THR A 207 5.22 -10.01 -14.83
CA THR A 207 5.10 -11.49 -14.90
C THR A 207 6.35 -12.19 -15.39
N GLY A 208 7.38 -11.44 -15.83
CA GLY A 208 8.63 -12.01 -16.30
C GLY A 208 9.63 -12.32 -15.18
N ARG A 209 10.76 -12.96 -15.51
CA ARG A 209 11.88 -13.02 -14.57
C ARG A 209 12.29 -11.61 -14.20
N PHE A 210 12.24 -11.30 -12.91
CA PHE A 210 12.61 -10.00 -12.39
C PHE A 210 14.08 -9.71 -12.76
N SER A 211 14.30 -8.59 -13.43
CA SER A 211 15.63 -8.12 -13.80
C SER A 211 15.70 -6.62 -13.62
N TRP A 212 16.64 -6.17 -12.81
CA TRP A 212 16.89 -4.76 -12.58
C TRP A 212 17.32 -3.97 -13.83
N ASN A 213 17.67 -4.67 -14.92
CA ASN A 213 18.05 -4.05 -16.18
C ASN A 213 16.85 -3.69 -17.08
N LYS A 214 15.62 -4.05 -16.66
CA LYS A 214 14.39 -3.69 -17.37
C LYS A 214 13.74 -2.49 -16.68
N ILE A 215 13.34 -1.50 -17.46
CA ILE A 215 12.55 -0.38 -16.97
C ILE A 215 11.09 -0.81 -17.03
N PRO A 216 10.35 -0.80 -15.91
CA PRO A 216 8.93 -1.12 -15.92
C PRO A 216 8.16 -0.07 -16.73
N LYS A 217 7.14 -0.53 -17.43
CA LYS A 217 6.20 0.37 -18.11
C LYS A 217 5.16 0.85 -17.10
N VAL A 218 4.84 2.13 -17.13
CA VAL A 218 3.70 2.71 -16.43
C VAL A 218 2.65 3.13 -17.45
N LEU A 219 1.37 3.02 -17.08
CA LEU A 219 0.24 3.41 -17.91
C LEU A 219 -0.50 4.53 -17.20
N TYR A 220 -0.67 5.65 -17.89
CA TYR A 220 -1.47 6.76 -17.36
C TYR A 220 -2.95 6.40 -17.32
N THR A 221 -3.64 6.85 -16.30
CA THR A 221 -5.10 6.78 -16.27
C THR A 221 -5.68 7.81 -17.24
N ARG A 222 -6.87 7.57 -17.78
CA ARG A 222 -7.50 8.37 -18.85
C ARG A 222 -7.61 9.87 -18.57
N SER A 223 -7.41 10.30 -17.35
CA SER A 223 -7.50 11.71 -16.94
C SER A 223 -6.25 12.54 -17.18
N ILE A 224 -5.15 11.92 -17.65
CA ILE A 224 -3.90 12.67 -17.96
C ILE A 224 -3.49 12.38 -19.38
N SER A 225 -3.51 13.41 -20.24
CA SER A 225 -2.80 13.39 -21.52
C SER A 225 -1.35 13.84 -21.27
N GLU A 226 -0.39 13.42 -22.13
CA GLU A 226 1.00 13.89 -22.05
C GLU A 226 1.12 15.43 -22.05
N LYS A 227 0.15 16.12 -22.68
CA LYS A 227 0.07 17.59 -22.66
C LYS A 227 -0.31 18.16 -21.28
N ASP A 228 -1.02 17.40 -20.48
CA ASP A 228 -1.43 17.83 -19.13
C ASP A 228 -0.32 17.59 -18.11
N GLU A 229 0.60 16.64 -18.34
CA GLU A 229 1.76 16.42 -17.48
C GLU A 229 2.60 17.69 -17.29
N THR A 230 2.93 18.37 -18.37
CA THR A 230 3.74 19.59 -18.31
C THR A 230 3.05 20.72 -17.54
N LYS A 231 1.71 20.78 -17.56
CA LYS A 231 0.94 21.76 -16.81
C LYS A 231 0.83 21.41 -15.32
N ILE A 232 0.67 20.12 -15.00
CA ILE A 232 0.62 19.63 -13.63
C ILE A 232 1.99 19.79 -12.98
N TYR A 233 3.08 19.42 -13.65
CA TYR A 233 4.45 19.64 -13.18
C TYR A 233 4.73 21.12 -12.89
N LYS A 234 4.40 22.04 -13.81
CA LYS A 234 4.59 23.47 -13.58
C LYS A 234 3.77 24.03 -12.43
N ARG A 235 2.58 23.47 -12.15
CA ARG A 235 1.71 23.95 -11.07
C ARG A 235 2.19 23.49 -9.69
N TRP A 236 2.83 22.33 -9.59
CA TRP A 236 3.39 21.82 -8.32
C TRP A 236 4.76 22.41 -8.00
N TYR A 237 5.59 22.70 -9.02
CA TYR A 237 6.87 23.40 -8.81
C TYR A 237 6.73 24.87 -8.43
N LEU A 238 5.57 25.49 -8.67
CA LEU A 238 5.29 26.88 -8.30
C LEU A 238 4.68 26.99 -6.90
N LEU A 239 4.46 25.87 -6.20
CA LEU A 239 3.95 25.81 -4.81
C LEU A 239 5.02 25.34 -3.82
N LEU A 240 6.26 25.13 -4.26
CA LEU A 240 7.47 24.91 -3.47
C LEU A 240 8.37 26.13 -3.56
#